data_d800d19eac99024c503c015689cd5380
#
_entry.id   d800d19eac99024c503c015689cd5380
#
_cell.length_a   1.000
_cell.length_b   1.000
_cell.length_c   1.000
_cell.angle_alpha   90.00
_cell.angle_beta   90.00
_cell.angle_gamma   90.00
#
_symmetry.space_group_name_H-M   'P 1'
#
loop_
_entity.id
_entity.type
_entity.pdbx_description
1 polymer ?
#
loop_
_entity_poly.entity_id
_entity_poly.type
_entity_poly.pdbx_seq_one_letter_code
_entity_poly.pdbx_strand_id
1 'polypeptide(L)'
;MEKKKFVKKQGRVVLFLILLLLFPLGALAQQKMIKGQVVDDSGEAIIGATVMVKGNTGGTITDIDGNFSIQGKVGSILSITYVGYASMQVKVTKLEGNKYVMKEDAKVLDEVVVVGMDTQKRNTITAAVATLKDDAIVNRPVTDVTSALQGNIAGLNFATDAVGGGVGGETGADIKFSIRGIGSINGGEPYVLVDGVEQSMQNVNPADIASISVLKDASASAVYGARAAYGVVLVTTKSGKKERASVTYRGTVGFSSPINMPKMMNSLEYAMYNNQQYDNGGASSGLQRIPDKTIEKIKGFMQNPYSAEFPGIEANTSGDDWAGAYYNQYGNTDWFDYYFKDKSIRHSHNLSVQGGSDKVNYYIGMGYTYQEGLLDQVQDDLSKYNLNTKLQMKTNNWLRFNLNNN
;
A
#
# COMPACT_ATOMS: atom_id res chain seq x y z
N MET A 1 -50.29 3.90 72.88
CA MET A 1 -50.91 4.57 71.67
C MET A 1 -49.95 5.44 70.86
N GLU A 2 -48.84 5.88 71.40
CA GLU A 2 -47.90 6.79 70.70
C GLU A 2 -46.99 6.15 69.60
N LYS A 3 -46.56 4.90 69.73
CA LYS A 3 -45.72 4.24 68.74
C LYS A 3 -46.39 4.08 67.37
N LYS A 4 -47.68 3.92 67.25
CA LYS A 4 -48.41 3.81 65.98
C LYS A 4 -48.54 5.14 65.21
N LYS A 5 -48.52 6.28 65.91
CA LYS A 5 -48.56 7.60 65.27
C LYS A 5 -47.18 7.98 64.65
N PHE A 6 -46.09 7.54 65.28
CA PHE A 6 -44.73 7.85 64.80
C PHE A 6 -44.41 7.10 63.50
N VAL A 7 -44.73 5.80 63.38
CA VAL A 7 -44.52 4.99 62.17
C VAL A 7 -45.34 5.50 60.95
N LYS A 8 -46.57 5.99 61.21
CA LYS A 8 -47.45 6.55 60.18
C LYS A 8 -46.95 7.90 59.64
N LYS A 9 -46.23 8.67 60.48
CA LYS A 9 -45.64 9.96 60.09
C LYS A 9 -44.34 9.76 59.30
N GLN A 10 -43.50 8.77 59.64
CA GLN A 10 -42.30 8.40 58.90
C GLN A 10 -42.64 7.79 57.52
N GLY A 11 -43.66 6.94 57.41
CA GLY A 11 -44.11 6.39 56.11
C GLY A 11 -44.60 7.47 55.14
N ARG A 12 -45.21 8.54 55.61
CA ARG A 12 -45.66 9.68 54.81
C ARG A 12 -44.46 10.52 54.29
N VAL A 13 -43.43 10.69 55.14
CA VAL A 13 -42.20 11.42 54.73
C VAL A 13 -41.39 10.64 53.74
N VAL A 14 -41.28 9.31 53.90
CA VAL A 14 -40.60 8.42 52.93
C VAL A 14 -41.38 8.38 51.62
N LEU A 15 -42.70 8.31 51.62
CA LEU A 15 -43.53 8.36 50.41
C LEU A 15 -43.41 9.70 49.71
N PHE A 16 -43.31 10.83 50.47
CA PHE A 16 -43.09 12.16 49.83
C PHE A 16 -41.70 12.32 49.27
N LEU A 17 -40.70 11.75 49.94
CA LEU A 17 -39.32 11.69 49.40
C LEU A 17 -39.20 10.82 48.13
N ILE A 18 -39.88 9.68 48.06
CA ILE A 18 -39.95 8.83 46.87
C ILE A 18 -40.69 9.54 45.74
N LEU A 19 -41.78 10.26 46.04
CA LEU A 19 -42.52 11.06 45.05
C LEU A 19 -41.70 12.24 44.52
N LEU A 20 -40.85 12.86 45.36
CA LEU A 20 -39.96 13.94 44.98
C LEU A 20 -38.77 13.43 44.10
N LEU A 21 -38.33 12.19 44.31
CA LEU A 21 -37.27 11.51 43.50
C LEU A 21 -37.77 11.05 42.14
N LEU A 22 -39.10 10.86 41.97
CA LEU A 22 -39.70 10.44 40.70
C LEU A 22 -40.04 11.63 39.77
N PHE A 23 -40.03 12.87 40.31
CA PHE A 23 -40.38 14.05 39.52
C PHE A 23 -39.35 14.53 38.47
N PRO A 24 -38.03 14.25 38.58
CA PRO A 24 -37.09 14.69 37.52
C PRO A 24 -36.99 13.76 36.34
N LEU A 25 -37.61 12.57 36.31
CA LEU A 25 -37.50 11.65 35.16
C LEU A 25 -38.36 12.01 33.95
N GLY A 26 -39.29 12.94 34.09
CA GLY A 26 -40.15 13.39 32.97
C GLY A 26 -39.62 14.56 32.16
N ALA A 27 -38.51 15.20 32.59
CA ALA A 27 -38.00 16.44 31.94
C ALA A 27 -36.92 16.22 30.87
N LEU A 28 -36.56 14.96 30.54
CA LEU A 28 -35.37 14.65 29.74
C LEU A 28 -35.63 14.25 28.30
N ALA A 29 -36.78 14.46 27.69
CA ALA A 29 -36.93 14.01 26.32
C ALA A 29 -37.89 14.82 25.45
N GLN A 30 -37.71 16.11 25.33
CA GLN A 30 -38.15 16.78 24.10
C GLN A 30 -36.94 17.06 23.21
N GLN A 31 -36.39 16.02 22.62
CA GLN A 31 -35.48 16.17 21.48
C GLN A 31 -36.33 16.71 20.32
N LYS A 32 -36.14 17.99 20.02
CA LYS A 32 -36.82 18.64 18.91
C LYS A 32 -36.25 18.14 17.60
N MET A 33 -37.11 17.88 16.61
CA MET A 33 -36.72 17.49 15.25
C MET A 33 -36.38 18.73 14.45
N ILE A 34 -35.23 18.69 13.80
CA ILE A 34 -34.83 19.68 12.78
C ILE A 34 -35.26 19.12 11.44
N LYS A 35 -36.08 19.89 10.73
CA LYS A 35 -36.52 19.57 9.37
C LYS A 35 -35.98 20.61 8.39
N GLY A 36 -35.58 20.16 7.22
CA GLY A 36 -35.05 21.02 6.17
C GLY A 36 -35.03 20.30 4.82
N GLN A 37 -34.72 21.06 3.80
CA GLN A 37 -34.57 20.58 2.43
C GLN A 37 -33.16 20.89 1.93
N VAL A 38 -32.53 19.92 1.28
CA VAL A 38 -31.23 20.08 0.61
C VAL A 38 -31.45 20.16 -0.89
N VAL A 39 -30.91 21.19 -1.51
CA VAL A 39 -31.01 21.44 -2.96
C VAL A 39 -29.65 21.83 -3.50
N ASP A 40 -29.52 21.80 -4.83
CA ASP A 40 -28.38 22.33 -5.55
C ASP A 40 -28.52 23.84 -5.88
N ASP A 41 -27.53 24.40 -6.59
CA ASP A 41 -27.52 25.80 -7.03
C ASP A 41 -28.64 26.12 -8.04
N SER A 42 -29.21 25.12 -8.75
CA SER A 42 -30.36 25.27 -9.66
C SER A 42 -31.69 25.18 -8.94
N GLY A 43 -31.68 24.78 -7.65
CA GLY A 43 -32.85 24.59 -6.81
C GLY A 43 -33.45 23.19 -6.91
N GLU A 44 -32.82 22.28 -7.61
CA GLU A 44 -33.22 20.87 -7.71
C GLU A 44 -32.90 20.11 -6.41
N ALA A 45 -33.78 19.17 -6.04
CA ALA A 45 -33.67 18.42 -4.80
C ALA A 45 -32.50 17.40 -4.85
N ILE A 46 -31.63 17.39 -3.83
CA ILE A 46 -30.55 16.41 -3.73
C ILE A 46 -31.04 15.21 -2.92
N ILE A 47 -31.21 14.08 -3.60
CA ILE A 47 -31.70 12.81 -3.06
C ILE A 47 -30.53 12.03 -2.45
N GLY A 48 -30.68 11.49 -1.24
CA GLY A 48 -29.67 10.63 -0.62
C GLY A 48 -28.48 11.38 0.00
N ALA A 49 -28.55 12.70 0.14
CA ALA A 49 -27.52 13.44 0.87
C ALA A 49 -27.52 13.04 2.36
N THR A 50 -26.34 12.83 2.90
CA THR A 50 -26.16 12.47 4.31
C THR A 50 -26.14 13.73 5.16
N VAL A 51 -27.03 13.78 6.17
CA VAL A 51 -27.14 14.88 7.13
C VAL A 51 -26.82 14.37 8.53
N MET A 52 -25.84 14.98 9.17
CA MET A 52 -25.39 14.61 10.52
C MET A 52 -25.35 15.85 11.44
N VAL A 53 -25.63 15.66 12.71
CA VAL A 53 -25.38 16.71 13.73
C VAL A 53 -23.98 16.50 14.28
N LYS A 54 -23.14 17.55 14.22
CA LYS A 54 -21.76 17.48 14.74
C LYS A 54 -21.75 17.13 16.23
N GLY A 55 -21.09 16.04 16.57
CA GLY A 55 -21.01 15.51 17.93
C GLY A 55 -22.03 14.42 18.25
N ASN A 56 -22.92 14.04 17.33
CA ASN A 56 -23.80 12.88 17.46
C ASN A 56 -23.34 11.76 16.51
N THR A 57 -23.57 10.51 16.93
CA THR A 57 -23.23 9.31 16.13
C THR A 57 -24.33 8.92 15.12
N GLY A 58 -25.52 9.54 15.21
CA GLY A 58 -26.67 9.28 14.33
C GLY A 58 -26.78 10.33 13.23
N GLY A 59 -27.05 9.86 12.01
CA GLY A 59 -27.33 10.69 10.84
C GLY A 59 -28.67 10.30 10.17
N THR A 60 -29.12 11.09 9.20
CA THR A 60 -30.24 10.79 8.32
C THR A 60 -29.84 11.05 6.87
N ILE A 61 -30.63 10.56 5.94
CA ILE A 61 -30.47 10.84 4.51
C ILE A 61 -31.68 11.63 3.99
N THR A 62 -31.49 12.41 2.94
CA THR A 62 -32.58 13.14 2.27
C THR A 62 -33.44 12.20 1.42
N ASP A 63 -34.73 12.48 1.39
CA ASP A 63 -35.72 11.78 0.57
C ASP A 63 -35.74 12.23 -0.90
N ILE A 64 -36.71 11.78 -1.69
CA ILE A 64 -36.84 12.08 -3.13
C ILE A 64 -37.09 13.57 -3.42
N ASP A 65 -37.61 14.30 -2.46
CA ASP A 65 -37.83 15.75 -2.54
C ASP A 65 -36.70 16.55 -1.87
N GLY A 66 -35.61 15.87 -1.46
CA GLY A 66 -34.47 16.46 -0.75
C GLY A 66 -34.75 16.80 0.71
N ASN A 67 -35.89 16.39 1.30
CA ASN A 67 -36.23 16.69 2.67
C ASN A 67 -35.53 15.73 3.65
N PHE A 68 -35.22 16.23 4.82
CA PHE A 68 -34.69 15.42 5.91
C PHE A 68 -35.31 15.81 7.26
N SER A 69 -35.24 14.87 8.19
CA SER A 69 -35.66 15.08 9.58
C SER A 69 -34.62 14.42 10.50
N ILE A 70 -33.99 15.22 11.38
CA ILE A 70 -32.95 14.76 12.30
C ILE A 70 -33.14 15.35 13.70
N GLN A 71 -32.81 14.57 14.71
CA GLN A 71 -32.89 15.02 16.11
C GLN A 71 -31.81 16.06 16.42
N GLY A 72 -32.22 17.22 16.96
CA GLY A 72 -31.26 18.28 17.29
C GLY A 72 -31.96 19.50 17.90
N LYS A 73 -31.18 20.54 18.20
CA LYS A 73 -31.64 21.81 18.79
C LYS A 73 -31.18 22.99 17.93
N VAL A 74 -31.89 24.11 18.09
CA VAL A 74 -31.44 25.39 17.50
C VAL A 74 -30.03 25.69 18.01
N GLY A 75 -29.14 26.06 17.11
CA GLY A 75 -27.70 26.28 17.38
C GLY A 75 -26.81 25.06 17.13
N SER A 76 -27.37 23.86 16.88
CA SER A 76 -26.59 22.70 16.44
C SER A 76 -25.93 22.97 15.08
N ILE A 77 -24.76 22.36 14.83
CA ILE A 77 -24.10 22.42 13.54
C ILE A 77 -24.47 21.14 12.76
N LEU A 78 -25.11 21.30 11.62
CA LEU A 78 -25.34 20.22 10.67
C LEU A 78 -24.16 20.11 9.74
N SER A 79 -23.69 18.89 9.48
CA SER A 79 -22.77 18.52 8.43
C SER A 79 -23.54 17.79 7.35
N ILE A 80 -23.61 18.37 6.15
CA ILE A 80 -24.32 17.83 5.00
C ILE A 80 -23.27 17.42 3.98
N THR A 81 -23.31 16.16 3.53
CA THR A 81 -22.36 15.60 2.54
C THR A 81 -23.10 14.82 1.48
N TYR A 82 -22.68 14.99 0.24
CA TYR A 82 -23.17 14.23 -0.90
C TYR A 82 -22.06 14.06 -1.94
N VAL A 83 -22.08 12.96 -2.68
CA VAL A 83 -21.07 12.68 -3.70
C VAL A 83 -21.19 13.69 -4.84
N GLY A 84 -20.07 14.35 -5.18
CA GLY A 84 -20.04 15.39 -6.21
C GLY A 84 -20.33 16.80 -5.72
N TYR A 85 -20.61 17.00 -4.43
CA TYR A 85 -20.89 18.31 -3.83
C TYR A 85 -19.92 18.64 -2.70
N ALA A 86 -19.60 19.90 -2.55
CA ALA A 86 -18.76 20.38 -1.46
C ALA A 86 -19.46 20.15 -0.12
N SER A 87 -18.77 19.52 0.84
CA SER A 87 -19.32 19.31 2.17
C SER A 87 -19.64 20.63 2.83
N MET A 88 -20.85 20.76 3.40
CA MET A 88 -21.33 21.99 4.03
C MET A 88 -21.52 21.79 5.52
N GLN A 89 -21.00 22.72 6.33
CA GLN A 89 -21.32 22.81 7.75
C GLN A 89 -22.12 24.09 8.00
N VAL A 90 -23.32 23.93 8.54
CA VAL A 90 -24.23 25.04 8.78
C VAL A 90 -24.82 25.00 10.16
N LYS A 91 -24.97 26.16 10.79
CA LYS A 91 -25.61 26.29 12.10
C LYS A 91 -27.13 26.40 11.95
N VAL A 92 -27.86 25.56 12.65
CA VAL A 92 -29.32 25.55 12.62
C VAL A 92 -29.87 26.81 13.30
N THR A 93 -30.63 27.60 12.55
CA THR A 93 -31.27 28.83 13.04
C THR A 93 -32.73 28.62 13.43
N LYS A 94 -33.44 27.70 12.74
CA LYS A 94 -34.84 27.34 12.96
C LYS A 94 -35.01 25.84 12.95
N LEU A 95 -36.06 25.32 13.58
CA LEU A 95 -36.30 23.86 13.58
C LEU A 95 -36.94 23.35 12.30
N GLU A 96 -37.71 24.21 11.58
CA GLU A 96 -38.40 23.85 10.35
C GLU A 96 -38.23 24.95 9.31
N GLY A 97 -38.42 24.57 8.03
CA GLY A 97 -38.41 25.52 6.90
C GLY A 97 -37.01 25.97 6.47
N ASN A 98 -35.95 25.23 6.85
CA ASN A 98 -34.60 25.53 6.38
C ASN A 98 -34.37 24.92 5.01
N LYS A 99 -33.86 25.75 4.08
CA LYS A 99 -33.37 25.30 2.76
C LYS A 99 -31.85 25.43 2.73
N TYR A 100 -31.15 24.32 2.41
CA TYR A 100 -29.71 24.25 2.37
C TYR A 100 -29.28 24.02 0.93
N VAL A 101 -28.54 24.99 0.37
CA VAL A 101 -28.04 24.94 -1.00
C VAL A 101 -26.63 24.40 -0.98
N MET A 102 -26.40 23.22 -1.56
CA MET A 102 -25.08 22.64 -1.75
C MET A 102 -24.51 23.07 -3.11
N LYS A 103 -23.26 23.43 -3.11
CA LYS A 103 -22.53 23.75 -4.34
C LYS A 103 -21.83 22.51 -4.85
N GLU A 104 -21.84 22.30 -6.16
CA GLU A 104 -21.02 21.26 -6.76
C GLU A 104 -19.56 21.44 -6.36
N ASP A 105 -18.92 20.34 -5.96
CA ASP A 105 -17.47 20.36 -5.68
C ASP A 105 -16.71 20.30 -7.01
N ALA A 106 -16.42 21.48 -7.55
CA ALA A 106 -15.64 21.63 -8.77
C ALA A 106 -14.26 20.92 -8.67
N LYS A 107 -13.76 20.65 -7.45
CA LYS A 107 -12.53 19.89 -7.26
C LYS A 107 -12.69 18.40 -7.59
N VAL A 108 -13.87 17.82 -7.42
CA VAL A 108 -14.14 16.42 -7.80
C VAL A 108 -14.35 16.29 -9.32
N LEU A 109 -14.82 17.37 -9.99
CA LEU A 109 -15.03 17.37 -11.44
C LEU A 109 -13.77 17.68 -12.25
N ASP A 110 -12.73 18.22 -11.64
CA ASP A 110 -11.48 18.61 -12.29
C ASP A 110 -10.32 17.62 -12.04
N GLU A 111 -10.61 16.32 -11.81
CA GLU A 111 -9.55 15.33 -11.83
C GLU A 111 -8.98 15.24 -13.25
N VAL A 112 -7.79 15.83 -13.40
CA VAL A 112 -7.07 15.86 -14.66
C VAL A 112 -6.17 14.64 -14.71
N VAL A 113 -6.27 13.88 -15.78
CA VAL A 113 -5.41 12.71 -16.04
C VAL A 113 -4.50 13.06 -17.20
N VAL A 114 -3.22 12.71 -17.06
CA VAL A 114 -2.27 12.84 -18.17
C VAL A 114 -2.58 11.75 -19.20
N VAL A 115 -2.95 12.17 -20.41
CA VAL A 115 -3.21 11.26 -21.53
C VAL A 115 -2.44 11.78 -22.72
N GLY A 116 -1.46 11.01 -23.16
CA GLY A 116 -0.58 11.46 -24.23
C GLY A 116 0.34 12.59 -23.77
N MET A 117 0.45 13.62 -24.59
CA MET A 117 1.26 14.82 -24.32
C MET A 117 0.46 15.94 -23.64
N ASP A 118 -0.81 15.69 -23.30
CA ASP A 118 -1.71 16.68 -22.74
C ASP A 118 -2.45 16.16 -21.51
N THR A 119 -3.01 17.06 -20.76
CA THR A 119 -3.84 16.77 -19.58
C THR A 119 -5.30 16.91 -19.96
N GLN A 120 -6.09 15.84 -19.80
CA GLN A 120 -7.52 15.83 -20.07
C GLN A 120 -8.32 15.62 -18.80
N LYS A 121 -9.52 16.15 -18.76
CA LYS A 121 -10.44 15.91 -17.64
C LYS A 121 -10.87 14.43 -17.66
N ARG A 122 -10.85 13.77 -16.52
CA ARG A 122 -11.17 12.33 -16.42
C ARG A 122 -12.54 11.97 -17.00
N ASN A 123 -13.51 12.85 -16.84
CA ASN A 123 -14.88 12.67 -17.37
C ASN A 123 -14.98 12.75 -18.91
N THR A 124 -13.95 13.30 -19.59
CA THR A 124 -13.92 13.37 -21.06
C THR A 124 -13.13 12.23 -21.69
N ILE A 125 -12.50 11.38 -20.87
CA ILE A 125 -11.68 10.25 -21.36
C ILE A 125 -12.58 9.04 -21.56
N THR A 126 -12.75 8.60 -22.79
CA THR A 126 -13.49 7.38 -23.17
C THR A 126 -12.63 6.11 -23.07
N ALA A 127 -11.33 6.27 -22.89
CA ALA A 127 -10.37 5.17 -22.83
C ALA A 127 -10.22 4.59 -21.41
N ALA A 128 -9.86 3.28 -21.29
CA ALA A 128 -9.62 2.64 -20.02
C ALA A 128 -8.28 3.09 -19.42
N VAL A 129 -8.32 4.16 -18.62
CA VAL A 129 -7.19 4.70 -17.88
C VAL A 129 -7.37 4.42 -16.39
N ALA A 130 -6.35 3.82 -15.78
CA ALA A 130 -6.28 3.69 -14.32
C ALA A 130 -5.24 4.66 -13.77
N THR A 131 -5.61 5.44 -12.76
CA THR A 131 -4.72 6.42 -12.13
C THR A 131 -4.53 6.08 -10.67
N LEU A 132 -3.29 6.12 -10.21
CA LEU A 132 -2.88 6.00 -8.83
C LEU A 132 -2.25 7.32 -8.38
N LYS A 133 -2.72 7.86 -7.25
CA LYS A 133 -2.20 9.10 -6.66
C LYS A 133 -1.10 8.81 -5.65
N ASP A 134 -0.35 9.85 -5.28
CA ASP A 134 0.78 9.78 -4.36
C ASP A 134 0.46 9.13 -3.00
N ASP A 135 -0.71 9.38 -2.42
CA ASP A 135 -1.11 8.82 -1.12
C ASP A 135 -1.04 7.28 -1.08
N ALA A 136 -1.42 6.62 -2.17
CA ALA A 136 -1.41 5.16 -2.25
C ALA A 136 0.00 4.58 -2.48
N ILE A 137 0.94 5.40 -2.98
CA ILE A 137 2.33 5.00 -3.25
C ILE A 137 3.20 5.25 -2.02
N VAL A 138 3.11 6.45 -1.47
CA VAL A 138 4.02 6.96 -0.45
C VAL A 138 3.81 6.29 0.92
N ASN A 139 2.61 5.79 1.19
CA ASN A 139 2.29 5.11 2.45
C ASN A 139 2.72 3.63 2.47
N ARG A 140 3.25 3.12 1.37
CA ARG A 140 3.83 1.78 1.30
C ARG A 140 5.35 1.84 1.52
N PRO A 141 5.90 1.02 2.41
CA PRO A 141 7.33 0.94 2.63
C PRO A 141 7.98 0.07 1.54
N VAL A 142 7.99 0.56 0.29
CA VAL A 142 8.58 -0.12 -0.86
C VAL A 142 9.84 0.60 -1.32
N THR A 143 10.79 -0.14 -1.88
CA THR A 143 12.06 0.39 -2.39
C THR A 143 11.97 0.83 -3.85
N ASP A 144 10.97 0.33 -4.58
CA ASP A 144 10.75 0.67 -5.96
C ASP A 144 9.25 0.91 -6.27
N VAL A 145 9.01 1.66 -7.34
CA VAL A 145 7.67 2.08 -7.78
C VAL A 145 6.85 0.92 -8.30
N THR A 146 7.49 -0.05 -8.94
CA THR A 146 6.82 -1.21 -9.55
C THR A 146 6.15 -2.05 -8.47
N SER A 147 6.85 -2.28 -7.35
CA SER A 147 6.28 -2.95 -6.16
C SER A 147 5.08 -2.17 -5.57
N ALA A 148 5.11 -0.83 -5.63
CA ALA A 148 4.00 -0.02 -5.14
C ALA A 148 2.72 -0.17 -5.98
N LEU A 149 2.85 -0.49 -7.26
CA LEU A 149 1.71 -0.68 -8.17
C LEU A 149 0.99 -2.00 -7.95
N GLN A 150 1.67 -3.02 -7.41
CA GLN A 150 1.10 -4.34 -7.20
C GLN A 150 -0.13 -4.29 -6.30
N GLY A 151 -1.25 -4.83 -6.81
CA GLY A 151 -2.53 -4.85 -6.10
C GLY A 151 -3.29 -3.52 -6.08
N ASN A 152 -2.70 -2.40 -6.57
CA ASN A 152 -3.35 -1.10 -6.59
C ASN A 152 -3.96 -0.74 -7.94
N ILE A 153 -3.49 -1.35 -9.02
CA ILE A 153 -4.01 -1.11 -10.36
C ILE A 153 -4.53 -2.42 -10.95
N ALA A 154 -5.82 -2.49 -11.18
CA ALA A 154 -6.44 -3.66 -11.82
C ALA A 154 -5.88 -3.87 -13.24
N GLY A 155 -5.57 -5.13 -13.59
CA GLY A 155 -5.06 -5.52 -14.90
C GLY A 155 -3.56 -5.33 -15.08
N LEU A 156 -2.80 -5.03 -14.02
CA LEU A 156 -1.36 -5.22 -13.98
C LEU A 156 -1.04 -6.60 -13.41
N ASN A 157 -0.25 -7.37 -14.15
CA ASN A 157 0.27 -8.66 -13.73
C ASN A 157 1.77 -8.55 -13.55
N PHE A 158 2.27 -8.99 -12.41
CA PHE A 158 3.69 -8.95 -12.07
C PHE A 158 4.27 -10.35 -12.22
N ALA A 159 5.40 -10.47 -12.89
CA ALA A 159 6.10 -11.73 -13.01
C ALA A 159 6.71 -12.09 -11.64
N THR A 160 6.57 -13.37 -11.28
CA THR A 160 7.15 -13.94 -10.05
C THR A 160 8.22 -14.97 -10.40
N ASP A 161 8.99 -14.70 -11.45
CA ASP A 161 10.01 -15.63 -11.93
C ASP A 161 11.08 -15.85 -10.87
N ALA A 162 11.30 -17.10 -10.54
CA ALA A 162 12.25 -17.51 -9.50
C ALA A 162 13.73 -17.20 -9.84
N VAL A 163 14.01 -16.70 -11.04
CA VAL A 163 15.38 -16.56 -11.59
C VAL A 163 15.70 -15.13 -12.06
N GLY A 164 14.96 -14.13 -11.67
CA GLY A 164 15.40 -12.79 -12.03
C GLY A 164 14.31 -11.75 -12.09
N GLY A 165 13.80 -11.34 -10.97
CA GLY A 165 13.05 -10.11 -10.91
C GLY A 165 11.56 -10.24 -10.66
N GLY A 166 11.15 -11.23 -9.90
CA GLY A 166 9.82 -11.25 -9.29
C GLY A 166 9.77 -10.41 -8.03
N VAL A 167 8.57 -10.16 -7.53
CA VAL A 167 8.39 -9.55 -6.21
C VAL A 167 8.96 -10.50 -5.15
N GLY A 168 10.06 -10.10 -4.51
CA GLY A 168 10.81 -10.93 -3.55
C GLY A 168 12.04 -11.65 -4.14
N GLY A 169 12.44 -11.31 -5.38
CA GLY A 169 13.69 -11.78 -5.98
C GLY A 169 14.94 -11.08 -5.41
N GLU A 170 16.01 -11.16 -6.17
CA GLU A 170 17.30 -10.53 -5.87
C GLU A 170 17.16 -9.04 -5.57
N THR A 171 17.93 -8.56 -4.60
CA THR A 171 17.91 -7.16 -4.17
C THR A 171 18.25 -6.22 -5.33
N GLY A 172 17.34 -5.31 -5.66
CA GLY A 172 17.52 -4.38 -6.77
C GLY A 172 17.21 -4.94 -8.16
N ALA A 173 16.72 -6.18 -8.27
CA ALA A 173 16.32 -6.76 -9.55
C ALA A 173 15.09 -6.07 -10.16
N ASP A 174 15.03 -6.04 -11.50
CA ASP A 174 13.89 -5.48 -12.23
C ASP A 174 12.64 -6.34 -12.06
N ILE A 175 11.57 -5.71 -11.59
CA ILE A 175 10.27 -6.36 -11.49
C ILE A 175 9.56 -6.20 -12.83
N LYS A 176 9.49 -7.28 -13.58
CA LYS A 176 8.75 -7.32 -14.85
C LYS A 176 7.25 -7.33 -14.58
N PHE A 177 6.53 -6.57 -15.38
CA PHE A 177 5.07 -6.53 -15.32
C PHE A 177 4.46 -6.44 -16.72
N SER A 178 3.21 -6.85 -16.83
CA SER A 178 2.42 -6.77 -18.05
C SER A 178 1.07 -6.16 -17.81
N ILE A 179 0.50 -5.52 -18.84
CA ILE A 179 -0.84 -4.95 -18.79
C ILE A 179 -1.79 -5.93 -19.48
N ARG A 180 -2.82 -6.40 -18.74
CA ARG A 180 -3.83 -7.37 -19.22
C ARG A 180 -3.25 -8.74 -19.63
N GLY A 181 -2.07 -9.09 -19.14
CA GLY A 181 -1.42 -10.37 -19.42
C GLY A 181 -0.39 -10.34 -20.53
N ILE A 182 0.14 -11.52 -20.87
CA ILE A 182 1.17 -11.68 -21.89
C ILE A 182 0.52 -11.61 -23.26
N GLY A 183 0.82 -10.55 -24.02
CA GLY A 183 0.26 -10.32 -25.35
C GLY A 183 1.01 -10.99 -26.50
N SER A 184 2.20 -11.57 -26.26
CA SER A 184 3.04 -12.21 -27.27
C SER A 184 3.88 -13.32 -26.64
N ILE A 185 4.13 -14.39 -27.41
CA ILE A 185 5.02 -15.49 -27.01
C ILE A 185 6.47 -14.99 -26.81
N ASN A 186 6.88 -13.98 -27.56
CA ASN A 186 8.21 -13.37 -27.45
C ASN A 186 8.31 -12.34 -26.31
N GLY A 187 7.27 -12.22 -25.46
CA GLY A 187 7.19 -11.20 -24.46
C GLY A 187 6.83 -9.82 -25.02
N GLY A 188 6.77 -8.83 -24.17
CA GLY A 188 6.54 -7.43 -24.48
C GLY A 188 6.33 -6.68 -23.18
N GLU A 189 7.11 -5.62 -22.99
CA GLU A 189 7.01 -4.78 -21.81
C GLU A 189 6.20 -3.53 -22.11
N PRO A 190 5.40 -3.03 -21.13
CA PRO A 190 4.72 -1.77 -21.28
C PRO A 190 5.70 -0.62 -21.48
N TYR A 191 5.31 0.35 -22.30
CA TYR A 191 6.10 1.55 -22.53
C TYR A 191 6.00 2.50 -21.34
N VAL A 192 7.12 2.75 -20.66
CA VAL A 192 7.15 3.58 -19.45
C VAL A 192 7.73 4.95 -19.77
N LEU A 193 6.99 5.98 -19.39
CA LEU A 193 7.36 7.38 -19.52
C LEU A 193 7.33 8.07 -18.17
N VAL A 194 8.44 8.68 -17.78
CA VAL A 194 8.56 9.52 -16.59
C VAL A 194 8.65 10.97 -17.04
N ASP A 195 7.63 11.76 -16.71
CA ASP A 195 7.51 13.17 -17.16
C ASP A 195 7.66 13.33 -18.69
N GLY A 196 7.21 12.31 -19.46
CA GLY A 196 7.27 12.31 -20.92
C GLY A 196 8.56 11.76 -21.52
N VAL A 197 9.52 11.34 -20.71
CA VAL A 197 10.79 10.72 -21.16
C VAL A 197 10.77 9.22 -20.86
N GLU A 198 11.21 8.40 -21.82
CA GLU A 198 11.35 6.95 -21.63
C GLU A 198 12.39 6.64 -20.55
N GLN A 199 11.97 5.99 -19.50
CA GLN A 199 12.83 5.67 -18.38
C GLN A 199 12.27 4.49 -17.57
N SER A 200 13.16 3.69 -16.95
CA SER A 200 12.74 2.64 -16.02
C SER A 200 12.10 3.24 -14.75
N MET A 201 10.99 2.64 -14.30
CA MET A 201 10.36 3.02 -13.03
C MET A 201 11.26 2.78 -11.82
N GLN A 202 12.20 1.87 -11.90
CA GLN A 202 13.16 1.63 -10.83
C GLN A 202 14.01 2.84 -10.49
N ASN A 203 14.30 3.69 -11.48
CA ASN A 203 15.13 4.88 -11.27
C ASN A 203 14.39 6.00 -10.55
N VAL A 204 13.06 5.91 -10.45
CA VAL A 204 12.23 6.93 -9.84
C VAL A 204 12.08 6.69 -8.35
N ASN A 205 12.26 7.73 -7.56
CA ASN A 205 11.97 7.67 -6.13
C ASN A 205 10.44 7.68 -5.90
N PRO A 206 9.86 6.66 -5.23
CA PRO A 206 8.43 6.66 -4.92
C PRO A 206 7.93 7.91 -4.20
N ALA A 207 8.78 8.54 -3.38
CA ALA A 207 8.43 9.76 -2.65
C ALA A 207 8.24 11.00 -3.55
N ASP A 208 8.83 10.99 -4.75
CA ASP A 208 8.76 12.10 -5.71
C ASP A 208 7.59 11.97 -6.70
N ILE A 209 6.83 10.89 -6.65
CA ILE A 209 5.71 10.66 -7.57
C ILE A 209 4.49 11.46 -7.12
N ALA A 210 3.85 12.13 -8.09
CA ALA A 210 2.56 12.79 -7.91
C ALA A 210 1.42 11.87 -8.33
N SER A 211 1.57 11.16 -9.47
CA SER A 211 0.57 10.22 -9.98
C SER A 211 1.18 9.25 -11.00
N ILE A 212 0.54 8.09 -11.12
CA ILE A 212 0.84 7.12 -12.17
C ILE A 212 -0.45 6.84 -12.92
N SER A 213 -0.43 6.98 -14.24
CA SER A 213 -1.55 6.68 -15.14
C SER A 213 -1.18 5.51 -16.04
N VAL A 214 -2.03 4.50 -16.09
CA VAL A 214 -1.84 3.32 -16.92
C VAL A 214 -2.87 3.31 -18.04
N LEU A 215 -2.39 3.45 -19.27
CA LEU A 215 -3.19 3.40 -20.49
C LEU A 215 -3.25 1.95 -20.96
N LYS A 216 -4.43 1.34 -20.81
CA LYS A 216 -4.63 -0.10 -21.05
C LYS A 216 -5.15 -0.40 -22.44
N ASP A 217 -5.74 0.60 -23.12
CA ASP A 217 -6.36 0.42 -24.42
C ASP A 217 -5.49 0.99 -25.54
N ALA A 218 -5.54 0.36 -26.71
CA ALA A 218 -4.83 0.79 -27.89
C ALA A 218 -5.19 2.20 -28.34
N SER A 219 -6.46 2.63 -28.12
CA SER A 219 -6.91 3.99 -28.46
C SER A 219 -6.20 5.06 -27.62
N ALA A 220 -5.99 4.80 -26.33
CA ALA A 220 -5.27 5.72 -25.44
C ALA A 220 -3.76 5.71 -25.69
N SER A 221 -3.20 4.56 -26.08
CA SER A 221 -1.78 4.39 -26.33
C SER A 221 -1.33 4.72 -27.75
N ALA A 222 -2.29 4.90 -28.69
CA ALA A 222 -2.01 5.17 -30.12
C ALA A 222 -1.09 6.38 -30.37
N VAL A 223 -1.17 7.40 -29.49
CA VAL A 223 -0.31 8.61 -29.57
C VAL A 223 1.18 8.26 -29.46
N TYR A 224 1.52 7.14 -28.83
CA TYR A 224 2.90 6.68 -28.62
C TYR A 224 3.40 5.69 -29.67
N GLY A 225 2.54 5.38 -30.68
CA GLY A 225 2.91 4.53 -31.82
C GLY A 225 3.12 3.06 -31.46
N ALA A 226 3.93 2.37 -32.27
CA ALA A 226 4.16 0.92 -32.16
C ALA A 226 4.78 0.49 -30.81
N ARG A 227 5.54 1.35 -30.16
CA ARG A 227 6.14 1.08 -28.83
C ARG A 227 5.10 0.87 -27.73
N ALA A 228 3.91 1.39 -27.90
CA ALA A 228 2.82 1.30 -26.95
C ALA A 228 1.90 0.09 -27.17
N ALA A 229 2.30 -0.87 -27.99
CA ALA A 229 1.51 -2.05 -28.32
C ALA A 229 1.11 -2.88 -27.06
N TYR A 230 1.95 -2.88 -26.03
CA TYR A 230 1.72 -3.58 -24.77
C TYR A 230 1.18 -2.67 -23.66
N GLY A 231 0.70 -1.46 -24.03
CA GLY A 231 0.21 -0.44 -23.10
C GLY A 231 1.28 0.57 -22.69
N VAL A 232 0.85 1.62 -22.00
CA VAL A 232 1.72 2.72 -21.57
C VAL A 232 1.52 3.01 -20.11
N VAL A 233 2.62 3.25 -19.39
CA VAL A 233 2.63 3.73 -18.02
C VAL A 233 3.22 5.13 -17.99
N LEU A 234 2.41 6.09 -17.56
CA LEU A 234 2.81 7.48 -17.44
C LEU A 234 3.04 7.80 -15.96
N VAL A 235 4.28 8.07 -15.61
CA VAL A 235 4.67 8.49 -14.27
C VAL A 235 4.85 10.01 -14.30
N THR A 236 4.09 10.70 -13.46
CA THR A 236 4.22 12.15 -13.27
C THR A 236 4.85 12.39 -11.92
N THR A 237 5.99 13.08 -11.89
CA THR A 237 6.65 13.44 -10.64
C THR A 237 6.12 14.76 -10.08
N LYS A 238 6.32 14.99 -8.79
CA LYS A 238 5.88 16.21 -8.09
C LYS A 238 6.49 17.44 -8.72
N SER A 239 5.74 18.53 -8.69
CA SER A 239 6.15 19.84 -9.17
C SER A 239 5.91 20.90 -8.11
N GLY A 240 6.60 22.01 -8.21
CA GLY A 240 6.40 23.16 -7.33
C GLY A 240 4.98 23.72 -7.44
N LYS A 241 4.43 24.12 -6.30
CA LYS A 241 3.13 24.79 -6.21
C LYS A 241 3.33 26.26 -5.94
N LYS A 242 2.35 27.08 -6.36
CA LYS A 242 2.31 28.51 -6.05
C LYS A 242 1.98 28.72 -4.58
N GLU A 243 2.94 28.43 -3.72
CA GLU A 243 2.82 28.48 -2.27
C GLU A 243 4.16 28.92 -1.66
N ARG A 244 4.15 29.28 -0.38
CA ARG A 244 5.40 29.53 0.38
C ARG A 244 6.28 28.29 0.34
N ALA A 245 7.58 28.50 0.37
CA ALA A 245 8.54 27.40 0.43
C ALA A 245 8.22 26.46 1.59
N SER A 246 8.08 25.19 1.28
CA SER A 246 7.88 24.12 2.28
C SER A 246 9.00 23.08 2.15
N VAL A 247 9.48 22.61 3.29
CA VAL A 247 10.46 21.56 3.39
C VAL A 247 9.79 20.37 4.03
N THR A 248 9.88 19.21 3.39
CA THR A 248 9.32 17.96 3.91
C THR A 248 10.41 16.93 4.02
N TYR A 249 10.56 16.32 5.19
CA TYR A 249 11.41 15.17 5.40
C TYR A 249 10.55 13.96 5.75
N ARG A 250 10.87 12.81 5.14
CA ARG A 250 10.24 11.52 5.43
C ARG A 250 11.32 10.47 5.59
N GLY A 251 11.36 9.83 6.76
CA GLY A 251 12.18 8.67 7.05
C GLY A 251 11.29 7.43 7.19
N THR A 252 11.75 6.30 6.64
CA THR A 252 11.08 5.00 6.76
C THR A 252 12.11 3.95 7.14
N VAL A 253 11.77 3.09 8.09
CA VAL A 253 12.56 1.91 8.45
C VAL A 253 11.64 0.69 8.36
N GLY A 254 12.13 -0.36 7.75
CA GLY A 254 11.39 -1.61 7.59
C GLY A 254 12.31 -2.81 7.83
N PHE A 255 11.70 -3.93 8.19
CA PHE A 255 12.36 -5.22 8.31
C PHE A 255 11.70 -6.18 7.34
N SER A 256 12.51 -6.97 6.66
CA SER A 256 12.07 -8.03 5.76
C SER A 256 12.52 -9.36 6.31
N SER A 257 11.70 -10.39 6.15
CA SER A 257 12.05 -11.77 6.51
C SER A 257 11.60 -12.71 5.40
N PRO A 258 12.32 -13.80 5.14
CA PRO A 258 11.85 -14.81 4.21
C PRO A 258 10.51 -15.38 4.67
N ILE A 259 9.58 -15.57 3.73
CA ILE A 259 8.31 -16.25 3.98
C ILE A 259 8.26 -17.51 3.12
N ASN A 260 7.61 -18.55 3.62
CA ASN A 260 7.45 -19.83 2.91
C ASN A 260 8.78 -20.48 2.50
N MET A 261 9.80 -20.41 3.37
CA MET A 261 11.04 -21.14 3.17
C MET A 261 10.73 -22.65 3.14
N PRO A 262 11.19 -23.37 2.11
CA PRO A 262 11.03 -24.82 2.08
C PRO A 262 11.77 -25.45 3.27
N LYS A 263 11.13 -26.40 3.92
CA LYS A 263 11.81 -27.19 4.94
C LYS A 263 12.66 -28.26 4.25
N MET A 264 13.95 -28.22 4.43
CA MET A 264 14.86 -29.27 3.93
C MET A 264 14.73 -30.55 4.75
N MET A 265 14.94 -31.67 4.07
CA MET A 265 15.16 -32.94 4.77
C MET A 265 16.49 -32.86 5.54
N ASN A 266 16.50 -33.31 6.76
CA ASN A 266 17.75 -33.54 7.46
C ASN A 266 18.51 -34.72 6.84
N SER A 267 19.79 -34.87 7.17
CA SER A 267 20.67 -35.91 6.60
C SER A 267 20.16 -37.33 6.81
N LEU A 268 19.50 -37.59 7.94
CA LEU A 268 18.90 -38.89 8.21
C LEU A 268 17.67 -39.17 7.35
N GLU A 269 16.77 -38.17 7.25
CA GLU A 269 15.57 -38.26 6.39
C GLU A 269 16.00 -38.48 4.95
N TYR A 270 16.99 -37.70 4.47
CA TYR A 270 17.53 -37.86 3.12
C TYR A 270 18.13 -39.24 2.88
N ALA A 271 18.93 -39.77 3.83
CA ALA A 271 19.52 -41.09 3.70
C ALA A 271 18.48 -42.21 3.63
N MET A 272 17.44 -42.10 4.45
CA MET A 272 16.33 -43.06 4.44
C MET A 272 15.53 -42.98 3.14
N TYR A 273 15.24 -41.76 2.67
CA TYR A 273 14.54 -41.53 1.40
C TYR A 273 15.32 -42.07 0.20
N ASN A 274 16.64 -41.78 0.16
CA ASN A 274 17.54 -42.29 -0.89
C ASN A 274 17.58 -43.82 -0.91
N ASN A 275 17.70 -44.46 0.26
CA ASN A 275 17.72 -45.91 0.35
C ASN A 275 16.38 -46.53 -0.07
N GLN A 276 15.27 -45.95 0.30
CA GLN A 276 13.94 -46.39 -0.16
C GLN A 276 13.79 -46.27 -1.68
N GLN A 277 14.28 -45.18 -2.29
CA GLN A 277 14.30 -45.06 -3.75
C GLN A 277 15.19 -46.12 -4.40
N TYR A 278 16.37 -46.37 -3.86
CA TYR A 278 17.28 -47.44 -4.32
C TYR A 278 16.62 -48.81 -4.25
N ASP A 279 16.01 -49.13 -3.11
CA ASP A 279 15.37 -50.44 -2.87
C ASP A 279 14.17 -50.65 -3.82
N ASN A 280 13.45 -49.60 -4.18
CA ASN A 280 12.33 -49.63 -5.12
C ASN A 280 12.78 -49.71 -6.59
N GLY A 281 13.84 -49.01 -7.00
CA GLY A 281 14.33 -48.89 -8.37
C GLY A 281 15.55 -49.73 -8.72
N GLY A 282 16.21 -50.28 -7.74
CA GLY A 282 17.46 -51.04 -7.87
C GLY A 282 18.58 -50.22 -8.51
N ALA A 283 19.55 -50.88 -9.13
CA ALA A 283 20.64 -50.22 -9.83
C ALA A 283 20.22 -49.30 -10.97
N SER A 284 19.02 -49.47 -11.49
CA SER A 284 18.42 -48.65 -12.56
C SER A 284 18.03 -47.23 -12.08
N SER A 285 17.97 -46.99 -10.78
CA SER A 285 17.64 -45.66 -10.22
C SER A 285 18.76 -44.63 -10.42
N GLY A 286 19.96 -45.04 -10.79
CA GLY A 286 21.16 -44.17 -10.82
C GLY A 286 21.64 -43.72 -9.44
N LEU A 287 21.01 -44.20 -8.36
CA LEU A 287 21.32 -43.88 -6.98
C LEU A 287 22.28 -44.94 -6.42
N GLN A 288 23.03 -44.56 -5.40
CA GLN A 288 23.79 -45.49 -4.59
C GLN A 288 23.16 -45.63 -3.21
N ARG A 289 23.05 -46.85 -2.71
CA ARG A 289 22.54 -47.11 -1.36
C ARG A 289 23.52 -46.60 -0.33
N ILE A 290 23.03 -45.78 0.58
CA ILE A 290 23.83 -45.27 1.72
C ILE A 290 23.99 -46.42 2.74
N PRO A 291 25.23 -46.81 3.10
CA PRO A 291 25.48 -47.92 4.03
C PRO A 291 24.92 -47.64 5.44
N ASP A 292 24.49 -48.68 6.12
CA ASP A 292 23.93 -48.57 7.49
C ASP A 292 24.92 -47.95 8.47
N LYS A 293 26.24 -48.23 8.31
CA LYS A 293 27.31 -47.59 9.09
C LYS A 293 27.33 -46.07 8.90
N THR A 294 27.07 -45.58 7.70
CA THR A 294 26.97 -44.12 7.43
C THR A 294 25.73 -43.54 8.09
N ILE A 295 24.61 -44.27 8.08
CA ILE A 295 23.39 -43.83 8.77
C ILE A 295 23.60 -43.71 10.28
N GLU A 296 24.37 -44.63 10.89
CA GLU A 296 24.76 -44.56 12.31
C GLU A 296 25.62 -43.32 12.58
N LYS A 297 26.59 -43.01 11.71
CA LYS A 297 27.39 -41.79 11.80
C LYS A 297 26.54 -40.52 11.67
N ILE A 298 25.58 -40.49 10.76
CA ILE A 298 24.62 -39.37 10.64
C ILE A 298 23.87 -39.19 11.97
N LYS A 299 23.35 -40.27 12.57
CA LYS A 299 22.66 -40.20 13.87
C LYS A 299 23.57 -39.70 14.97
N GLY A 300 24.80 -40.19 15.02
CA GLY A 300 25.79 -39.72 15.98
C GLY A 300 26.15 -38.27 15.83
N PHE A 301 26.33 -37.78 14.58
CA PHE A 301 26.56 -36.39 14.30
C PHE A 301 25.37 -35.50 14.71
N MET A 302 24.12 -35.93 14.43
CA MET A 302 22.93 -35.17 14.83
C MET A 302 22.76 -35.07 16.35
N GLN A 303 23.27 -36.07 17.12
CA GLN A 303 23.24 -36.04 18.58
C GLN A 303 24.38 -35.19 19.18
N ASN A 304 25.58 -35.26 18.61
CA ASN A 304 26.77 -34.56 19.09
C ASN A 304 27.58 -34.00 17.89
N PRO A 305 27.15 -32.92 17.28
CA PRO A 305 27.77 -32.35 16.09
C PRO A 305 29.21 -31.92 16.33
N TYR A 306 30.07 -32.14 15.34
CA TYR A 306 31.48 -31.73 15.34
C TYR A 306 32.31 -32.28 16.50
N SER A 307 31.88 -33.37 17.10
CA SER A 307 32.70 -34.09 18.10
C SER A 307 33.88 -34.84 17.44
N ALA A 308 34.87 -35.21 18.25
CA ALA A 308 36.00 -35.98 17.72
C ALA A 308 35.56 -37.36 17.15
N GLU A 309 34.47 -37.92 17.64
CA GLU A 309 33.89 -39.19 17.17
C GLU A 309 33.04 -38.99 15.90
N PHE A 310 32.34 -37.81 15.80
CA PHE A 310 31.45 -37.47 14.69
C PHE A 310 31.81 -36.10 14.11
N PRO A 311 32.92 -35.96 13.35
CA PRO A 311 33.35 -34.69 12.77
C PRO A 311 32.45 -34.19 11.60
N GLY A 312 31.52 -35.01 11.09
CA GLY A 312 30.63 -34.68 9.97
C GLY A 312 31.22 -34.97 8.59
N ILE A 313 32.52 -34.99 8.48
CA ILE A 313 33.26 -35.36 7.28
C ILE A 313 34.53 -36.13 7.70
N GLU A 314 34.87 -37.18 6.99
CA GLU A 314 36.08 -37.95 7.20
C GLU A 314 36.94 -37.95 5.94
N ALA A 315 38.26 -37.88 6.10
CA ALA A 315 39.17 -38.00 4.98
C ALA A 315 39.02 -39.38 4.31
N ASN A 316 39.14 -39.40 2.99
CA ASN A 316 39.18 -40.65 2.25
C ASN A 316 40.40 -41.50 2.68
N THR A 317 40.24 -42.81 2.79
CA THR A 317 41.31 -43.73 3.16
C THR A 317 42.48 -43.76 2.17
N SER A 318 42.31 -43.24 0.95
CA SER A 318 43.38 -43.01 -0.02
C SER A 318 44.19 -41.73 0.20
N GLY A 319 43.86 -40.91 1.17
CA GLY A 319 44.71 -39.83 1.70
C GLY A 319 44.67 -38.48 0.97
N ASP A 320 44.20 -38.40 -0.26
CA ASP A 320 44.49 -37.22 -1.09
C ASP A 320 43.24 -36.44 -1.56
N ASP A 321 42.04 -36.89 -1.24
CA ASP A 321 40.85 -36.24 -1.79
C ASP A 321 39.68 -36.18 -0.81
N TRP A 322 39.34 -34.95 -0.38
CA TRP A 322 38.13 -34.66 0.37
C TRP A 322 36.88 -34.78 -0.52
N ALA A 323 37.03 -34.74 -1.82
CA ALA A 323 36.00 -34.98 -2.80
C ALA A 323 35.71 -36.46 -3.08
N GLY A 324 36.35 -37.34 -2.30
CA GLY A 324 36.09 -38.76 -2.37
C GLY A 324 34.69 -39.13 -1.99
N ALA A 325 34.36 -40.34 -2.30
CA ALA A 325 33.06 -40.96 -2.22
C ALA A 325 32.05 -40.35 -1.23
N TYR A 326 30.87 -40.21 -1.68
CA TYR A 326 29.60 -39.87 -1.05
C TYR A 326 29.39 -40.35 0.40
N TYR A 327 30.14 -41.33 0.84
CA TYR A 327 30.03 -41.96 2.19
C TYR A 327 30.89 -41.30 3.24
N ASN A 328 31.79 -40.42 2.88
CA ASN A 328 32.68 -39.76 3.83
C ASN A 328 32.10 -38.46 4.40
N GLN A 329 30.95 -38.06 3.87
CA GLN A 329 30.22 -36.89 4.31
C GLN A 329 28.92 -37.31 4.97
N TYR A 330 28.78 -37.00 6.26
CA TYR A 330 27.59 -37.34 7.04
C TYR A 330 27.15 -36.21 7.96
N GLY A 331 27.61 -34.99 7.70
CA GLY A 331 27.14 -33.79 8.37
C GLY A 331 25.64 -33.52 8.14
N ASN A 332 25.09 -32.67 8.96
CA ASN A 332 23.71 -32.22 8.86
C ASN A 332 23.68 -30.69 8.88
N THR A 333 23.41 -30.09 7.74
CA THR A 333 23.37 -28.64 7.60
C THR A 333 22.03 -28.24 7.00
N ASP A 334 21.31 -27.36 7.67
CA ASP A 334 20.20 -26.66 7.04
C ASP A 334 20.77 -25.53 6.19
N TRP A 335 20.78 -25.75 4.88
CA TRP A 335 21.34 -24.80 3.93
C TRP A 335 20.53 -23.52 3.81
N PHE A 336 19.22 -23.56 4.07
CA PHE A 336 18.44 -22.33 4.08
C PHE A 336 18.78 -21.47 5.29
N ASP A 337 18.89 -22.05 6.46
CA ASP A 337 19.32 -21.37 7.68
C ASP A 337 20.76 -20.83 7.56
N TYR A 338 21.62 -21.57 6.84
CA TYR A 338 23.00 -21.17 6.61
C TYR A 338 23.16 -20.01 5.62
N TYR A 339 22.35 -19.99 4.55
CA TYR A 339 22.48 -18.98 3.49
C TYR A 339 21.57 -17.79 3.64
N PHE A 340 20.44 -17.90 4.33
CA PHE A 340 19.46 -16.84 4.43
C PHE A 340 19.39 -16.26 5.83
N LYS A 341 19.37 -14.94 5.90
CA LYS A 341 19.12 -14.20 7.13
C LYS A 341 17.66 -14.33 7.55
N ASP A 342 17.42 -14.47 8.85
CA ASP A 342 16.07 -14.39 9.41
C ASP A 342 15.41 -13.05 9.14
N LYS A 343 16.20 -11.98 9.15
CA LYS A 343 15.75 -10.61 8.98
C LYS A 343 16.79 -9.78 8.26
N SER A 344 16.33 -8.92 7.36
CA SER A 344 17.12 -7.87 6.74
C SER A 344 16.50 -6.50 7.02
N ILE A 345 17.33 -5.48 7.08
CA ILE A 345 16.90 -4.10 7.31
C ILE A 345 16.81 -3.33 6.00
N ARG A 346 15.84 -2.45 5.93
CA ARG A 346 15.79 -1.42 4.89
C ARG A 346 15.43 -0.09 5.52
N HIS A 347 15.98 0.98 4.99
CA HIS A 347 15.58 2.32 5.39
C HIS A 347 15.65 3.27 4.20
N SER A 348 14.82 4.30 4.24
CA SER A 348 14.83 5.36 3.24
C SER A 348 14.68 6.72 3.90
N HIS A 349 15.37 7.70 3.33
CA HIS A 349 15.37 9.08 3.78
C HIS A 349 15.08 9.98 2.58
N ASN A 350 13.99 10.72 2.63
CA ASN A 350 13.54 11.57 1.54
C ASN A 350 13.38 13.00 2.06
N LEU A 351 14.07 13.92 1.44
CA LEU A 351 13.98 15.35 1.72
C LEU A 351 13.47 16.04 0.47
N SER A 352 12.42 16.82 0.58
CA SER A 352 11.93 17.61 -0.53
C SER A 352 11.71 19.06 -0.14
N VAL A 353 12.00 19.96 -1.08
CA VAL A 353 11.77 21.39 -0.98
C VAL A 353 10.92 21.81 -2.16
N GLN A 354 9.79 22.43 -1.90
CA GLN A 354 8.92 22.94 -2.95
C GLN A 354 8.43 24.33 -2.60
N GLY A 355 8.12 25.10 -3.63
CA GLY A 355 7.57 26.43 -3.47
C GLY A 355 7.36 27.10 -4.82
N GLY A 356 6.86 28.32 -4.79
CA GLY A 356 6.71 29.07 -6.01
C GLY A 356 5.91 30.34 -5.89
N SER A 357 5.91 31.07 -7.01
CA SER A 357 5.18 32.29 -7.23
C SER A 357 4.43 32.21 -8.57
N ASP A 358 3.80 33.31 -8.99
CA ASP A 358 3.18 33.39 -10.34
C ASP A 358 4.17 33.23 -11.49
N LYS A 359 5.45 33.47 -11.24
CA LYS A 359 6.49 33.47 -12.27
C LYS A 359 7.40 32.25 -12.20
N VAL A 360 7.64 31.70 -11.01
CA VAL A 360 8.60 30.61 -10.81
C VAL A 360 8.03 29.60 -9.83
N ASN A 361 8.01 28.34 -10.23
CA ASN A 361 7.68 27.20 -9.35
C ASN A 361 8.87 26.25 -9.37
N TYR A 362 9.20 25.68 -8.21
CA TYR A 362 10.33 24.76 -8.07
C TYR A 362 9.98 23.60 -7.15
N TYR A 363 10.53 22.43 -7.47
CA TYR A 363 10.54 21.23 -6.66
C TYR A 363 11.96 20.65 -6.69
N ILE A 364 12.50 20.30 -5.55
CA ILE A 364 13.76 19.60 -5.39
C ILE A 364 13.52 18.45 -4.43
N GLY A 365 13.69 17.21 -4.90
CA GLY A 365 13.59 15.99 -4.12
C GLY A 365 14.94 15.30 -4.06
N MET A 366 15.37 14.92 -2.85
CA MET A 366 16.57 14.13 -2.59
C MET A 366 16.16 12.86 -1.85
N GLY A 367 16.58 11.71 -2.35
CA GLY A 367 16.28 10.42 -1.77
C GLY A 367 17.53 9.59 -1.54
N TYR A 368 17.58 8.92 -0.40
CA TYR A 368 18.51 7.84 -0.12
C TYR A 368 17.73 6.63 0.34
N THR A 369 17.97 5.48 -0.29
CA THR A 369 17.38 4.21 0.09
C THR A 369 18.48 3.18 0.23
N TYR A 370 18.47 2.49 1.36
CA TYR A 370 19.30 1.33 1.64
C TYR A 370 18.39 0.11 1.85
N GLN A 371 18.76 -1.00 1.26
CA GLN A 371 18.13 -2.28 1.45
C GLN A 371 19.22 -3.35 1.59
N GLU A 372 19.25 -4.00 2.72
CA GLU A 372 20.06 -5.17 2.95
C GLU A 372 19.41 -6.39 2.28
N GLY A 373 20.21 -7.21 1.61
CA GLY A 373 19.73 -8.46 1.04
C GLY A 373 19.47 -9.55 2.08
N LEU A 374 18.84 -10.62 1.64
CA LEU A 374 18.48 -11.75 2.51
C LEU A 374 19.56 -12.83 2.59
N LEU A 375 20.61 -12.75 1.76
CA LEU A 375 21.70 -13.71 1.80
C LEU A 375 22.71 -13.33 2.90
N ASP A 376 23.09 -14.30 3.74
CA ASP A 376 24.01 -14.07 4.86
C ASP A 376 25.48 -14.15 4.43
N GLN A 377 25.80 -15.03 3.50
CA GLN A 377 27.16 -15.32 3.08
C GLN A 377 27.66 -14.44 1.94
N VAL A 378 26.81 -13.60 1.39
CA VAL A 378 27.09 -12.74 0.24
C VAL A 378 26.64 -11.32 0.54
N GLN A 379 27.44 -10.33 0.15
CA GLN A 379 27.04 -8.95 0.24
C GLN A 379 26.16 -8.60 -0.97
N ASP A 380 24.84 -8.56 -0.76
CA ASP A 380 23.81 -8.27 -1.75
C ASP A 380 22.99 -7.01 -1.39
N ASP A 381 23.68 -5.98 -0.91
CA ASP A 381 23.08 -4.73 -0.45
C ASP A 381 22.78 -3.79 -1.63
N LEU A 382 21.67 -3.07 -1.55
CA LEU A 382 21.33 -1.98 -2.45
C LEU A 382 21.45 -0.63 -1.76
N SER A 383 22.25 0.26 -2.33
CA SER A 383 22.30 1.69 -1.95
C SER A 383 21.88 2.53 -3.15
N LYS A 384 20.80 3.30 -3.02
CA LYS A 384 20.23 4.09 -4.09
C LYS A 384 20.13 5.56 -3.69
N TYR A 385 20.63 6.43 -4.55
CA TYR A 385 20.58 7.88 -4.41
C TYR A 385 19.75 8.47 -5.54
N ASN A 386 18.80 9.33 -5.21
CA ASN A 386 17.94 9.98 -6.19
C ASN A 386 18.01 11.50 -6.00
N LEU A 387 18.04 12.22 -7.10
CA LEU A 387 17.92 13.67 -7.14
C LEU A 387 16.91 14.04 -8.23
N ASN A 388 15.78 14.59 -7.85
CA ASN A 388 14.77 15.09 -8.75
C ASN A 388 14.68 16.62 -8.64
N THR A 389 14.83 17.31 -9.76
CA THR A 389 14.74 18.77 -9.79
C THR A 389 13.81 19.21 -10.89
N LYS A 390 12.78 19.97 -10.53
CA LYS A 390 11.87 20.62 -11.47
C LYS A 390 11.83 22.12 -11.25
N LEU A 391 12.03 22.86 -12.32
CA LEU A 391 11.94 24.32 -12.33
C LEU A 391 11.03 24.74 -13.48
N GLN A 392 9.99 25.49 -13.17
CA GLN A 392 9.08 26.09 -14.14
C GLN A 392 9.16 27.59 -14.02
N MET A 393 9.54 28.27 -15.09
CA MET A 393 9.61 29.74 -15.15
C MET A 393 8.70 30.26 -16.24
N LYS A 394 7.78 31.17 -15.86
CA LYS A 394 6.93 31.92 -16.78
C LYS A 394 7.53 33.30 -16.94
N THR A 395 8.26 33.53 -18.03
CA THR A 395 8.90 34.83 -18.30
C THR A 395 7.87 35.86 -18.77
N ASN A 396 6.98 35.44 -19.69
CA ASN A 396 5.90 36.24 -20.26
C ASN A 396 4.65 35.37 -20.47
N ASN A 397 3.57 36.00 -20.96
CA ASN A 397 2.32 35.25 -21.24
C ASN A 397 2.49 34.20 -22.34
N TRP A 398 3.50 34.32 -23.19
CA TRP A 398 3.76 33.43 -24.33
C TRP A 398 5.01 32.56 -24.17
N LEU A 399 5.87 32.77 -23.13
CA LEU A 399 7.13 32.03 -22.94
C LEU A 399 7.19 31.38 -21.57
N ARG A 400 7.31 30.04 -21.55
CA ARG A 400 7.48 29.23 -20.36
C ARG A 400 8.72 28.32 -20.56
N PHE A 401 9.59 28.29 -19.58
CA PHE A 401 10.70 27.37 -19.48
C PHE A 401 10.39 26.29 -18.45
N ASN A 402 10.56 25.03 -18.84
CA ASN A 402 10.47 23.89 -17.95
C ASN A 402 11.82 23.16 -17.98
N LEU A 403 12.44 23.00 -16.82
CA LEU A 403 13.61 22.19 -16.60
C LEU A 403 13.21 21.02 -15.70
N ASN A 404 13.39 19.81 -16.19
CA ASN A 404 13.21 18.58 -15.42
C ASN A 404 14.50 17.80 -15.46
N ASN A 405 14.97 17.35 -14.30
CA ASN A 405 16.11 16.45 -14.15
C ASN A 405 15.73 15.42 -13.07
N ASN A 406 15.82 14.14 -13.45
CA ASN A 406 15.54 12.99 -12.57
C ASN A 406 16.80 12.13 -12.45
#